data_aa4b36e4b204d46e3c23147d956dc87e
#
_entry.id   aa4b36e4b204d46e3c23147d956dc87e
#
_cell.length_a   1.000
_cell.length_b   1.000
_cell.length_c   1.000
_cell.angle_alpha   90.00
_cell.angle_beta   90.00
_cell.angle_gamma   90.00
#
_symmetry.space_group_name_H-M   'P 1'
#
loop_
_entity.id
_entity.type
_entity.pdbx_description
1 polymer ?
#
loop_
_entity_poly.entity_id
_entity_poly.type
_entity_poly.pdbx_seq_one_letter_code
_entity_poly.pdbx_strand_id
1 'polypeptide(L)'
;AKLVLPAALISLIGFVESVSVAQTLAARRRQRIDPDQELIGLGAANIGAAFTGGYPVTGGFARSVVNFDAGAETPAAGAFTAAGLAIAAVALTPLIFYLPTATLAATIIVAVLSLVDFSILRKSWAYSRADFAAVLATIVLTLGLGVEAGVSAGVLISIGLHLYKTSRPHVAEVGLVPGTQHFRNVLRHRVVTSPKVLALRVDESLYFANARFLEDLIQDRVAADCPIEHVVLMCPAINEIDFSALESLEAINERLRGIGIRLHLSEVKGPVMDRLKRSHFLDTLNGRVFLSHYDAWMALTGGQGAMPTAAQAAPSG
;
A
#
# COMPACT_ATOMS: atom_id res chain seq x y z
N ALA A 1 -33.17 -0.93 7.18
CA ALA A 1 -31.96 -1.70 7.45
C ALA A 1 -31.47 -2.53 6.24
N LYS A 2 -32.37 -3.17 5.46
CA LYS A 2 -32.00 -4.06 4.33
C LYS A 2 -31.33 -3.34 3.15
N LEU A 3 -31.52 -2.04 2.97
CA LEU A 3 -30.99 -1.25 1.85
C LEU A 3 -29.63 -0.58 2.17
N VAL A 4 -29.21 -0.55 3.41
CA VAL A 4 -27.99 0.19 3.82
C VAL A 4 -26.74 -0.41 3.18
N LEU A 5 -26.58 -1.73 3.23
CA LEU A 5 -25.41 -2.39 2.65
C LEU A 5 -25.35 -2.27 1.12
N PRO A 6 -26.43 -2.58 0.36
CA PRO A 6 -26.44 -2.31 -1.08
C PRO A 6 -26.17 -0.85 -1.43
N ALA A 7 -26.75 0.10 -0.71
CA ALA A 7 -26.53 1.53 -0.94
C ALA A 7 -25.07 1.92 -0.71
N ALA A 8 -24.44 1.43 0.36
CA ALA A 8 -23.02 1.68 0.63
C ALA A 8 -22.10 1.09 -0.46
N LEU A 9 -22.39 -0.13 -0.92
CA LEU A 9 -21.62 -0.77 -1.99
C LEU A 9 -21.78 -0.04 -3.33
N ILE A 10 -22.99 0.32 -3.71
CA ILE A 10 -23.27 1.10 -4.93
C ILE A 10 -22.55 2.45 -4.86
N SER A 11 -22.61 3.14 -3.71
CA SER A 11 -21.94 4.43 -3.52
C SER A 11 -20.42 4.30 -3.64
N LEU A 12 -19.82 3.26 -3.02
CA LEU A 12 -18.38 3.02 -3.09
C LEU A 12 -17.93 2.70 -4.52
N ILE A 13 -18.62 1.78 -5.19
CA ILE A 13 -18.31 1.38 -6.57
C ILE A 13 -18.47 2.58 -7.52
N GLY A 14 -19.59 3.28 -7.42
CA GLY A 14 -19.86 4.45 -8.25
C GLY A 14 -18.86 5.59 -8.04
N PHE A 15 -18.39 5.79 -6.82
CA PHE A 15 -17.35 6.76 -6.53
C PHE A 15 -16.00 6.35 -7.16
N VAL A 16 -15.57 5.11 -6.96
CA VAL A 16 -14.31 4.60 -7.54
C VAL A 16 -14.34 4.66 -9.07
N GLU A 17 -15.46 4.29 -9.70
CA GLU A 17 -15.66 4.40 -11.14
C GLU A 17 -15.55 5.85 -11.60
N SER A 18 -16.30 6.76 -10.97
CA SER A 18 -16.32 8.19 -11.32
C SER A 18 -14.93 8.82 -11.21
N VAL A 19 -14.21 8.59 -10.11
CA VAL A 19 -12.85 9.11 -9.90
C VAL A 19 -11.88 8.53 -10.91
N SER A 20 -11.96 7.22 -11.22
CA SER A 20 -11.09 6.57 -12.21
C SER A 20 -11.27 7.16 -13.60
N VAL A 21 -12.52 7.41 -14.03
CA VAL A 21 -12.84 8.06 -15.30
C VAL A 21 -12.30 9.49 -15.33
N ALA A 22 -12.58 10.25 -14.26
CA ALA A 22 -12.17 11.64 -14.14
C ALA A 22 -10.63 11.76 -14.17
N GLN A 23 -9.89 10.91 -13.44
CA GLN A 23 -8.43 10.89 -13.45
C GLN A 23 -7.87 10.54 -14.82
N THR A 24 -8.45 9.56 -15.51
CA THR A 24 -8.02 9.14 -16.84
C THR A 24 -8.16 10.28 -17.86
N LEU A 25 -9.28 10.99 -17.84
CA LEU A 25 -9.55 12.09 -18.75
C LEU A 25 -8.73 13.34 -18.37
N ALA A 26 -8.58 13.63 -17.09
CA ALA A 26 -7.74 14.73 -16.59
C ALA A 26 -6.27 14.54 -16.97
N ALA A 27 -5.75 13.29 -16.90
CA ALA A 27 -4.39 12.98 -17.31
C ALA A 27 -4.16 13.29 -18.81
N ARG A 28 -5.12 13.04 -19.69
CA ARG A 28 -5.06 13.39 -21.12
C ARG A 28 -4.96 14.91 -21.35
N ARG A 29 -5.62 15.70 -20.49
CA ARG A 29 -5.60 17.17 -20.52
C ARG A 29 -4.50 17.79 -19.64
N ARG A 30 -3.68 16.98 -18.97
CA ARG A 30 -2.67 17.43 -17.99
C ARG A 30 -3.28 18.28 -16.86
N GLN A 31 -4.48 17.96 -16.46
CA GLN A 31 -5.22 18.57 -15.35
C GLN A 31 -5.20 17.66 -14.12
N ARG A 32 -5.52 18.22 -12.97
CA ARG A 32 -5.74 17.47 -11.73
C ARG A 32 -7.21 17.56 -11.34
N ILE A 33 -7.73 16.49 -10.79
CA ILE A 33 -9.04 16.46 -10.15
C ILE A 33 -8.88 16.45 -8.64
N ASP A 34 -9.89 16.90 -7.96
CA ASP A 34 -10.04 16.77 -6.51
C ASP A 34 -11.08 15.68 -6.23
N PRO A 35 -10.67 14.48 -5.74
CA PRO A 35 -11.59 13.38 -5.47
C PRO A 35 -12.67 13.72 -4.45
N ASP A 36 -12.41 14.62 -3.49
CA ASP A 36 -13.38 15.01 -2.48
C ASP A 36 -14.50 15.85 -3.12
N GLN A 37 -14.17 16.74 -4.05
CA GLN A 37 -15.15 17.51 -4.82
C GLN A 37 -15.97 16.61 -5.75
N GLU A 38 -15.36 15.61 -6.37
CA GLU A 38 -16.07 14.60 -7.18
C GLU A 38 -17.08 13.83 -6.31
N LEU A 39 -16.71 13.45 -5.09
CA LEU A 39 -17.59 12.75 -4.16
C LEU A 39 -18.79 13.64 -3.77
N ILE A 40 -18.54 14.91 -3.47
CA ILE A 40 -19.60 15.88 -3.13
C ILE A 40 -20.53 16.07 -4.33
N GLY A 41 -19.98 16.25 -5.54
CA GLY A 41 -20.75 16.40 -6.77
C GLY A 41 -21.61 15.18 -7.08
N LEU A 42 -21.04 13.97 -6.95
CA LEU A 42 -21.76 12.72 -7.14
C LEU A 42 -22.86 12.52 -6.09
N GLY A 43 -22.59 12.88 -4.84
CA GLY A 43 -23.58 12.86 -3.76
C GLY A 43 -24.74 13.80 -4.02
N ALA A 44 -24.47 15.04 -4.42
CA ALA A 44 -25.49 16.03 -4.77
C ALA A 44 -26.36 15.58 -5.96
N ALA A 45 -25.72 14.99 -6.99
CA ALA A 45 -26.44 14.44 -8.15
C ALA A 45 -27.38 13.29 -7.74
N ASN A 46 -26.94 12.40 -6.86
CA ASN A 46 -27.75 11.29 -6.36
C ASN A 46 -28.90 11.76 -5.46
N ILE A 47 -28.69 12.81 -4.64
CA ILE A 47 -29.76 13.43 -3.87
C ILE A 47 -30.81 14.02 -4.82
N GLY A 48 -30.38 14.76 -5.86
CA GLY A 48 -31.26 15.27 -6.89
C GLY A 48 -32.07 14.16 -7.60
N ALA A 49 -31.41 13.07 -7.97
CA ALA A 49 -32.07 11.91 -8.58
C ALA A 49 -33.12 11.29 -7.64
N ALA A 50 -32.82 11.18 -6.34
CA ALA A 50 -33.76 10.64 -5.35
C ALA A 50 -35.04 11.46 -5.24
N PHE A 51 -34.95 12.81 -5.27
CA PHE A 51 -36.12 13.68 -5.23
C PHE A 51 -36.95 13.67 -6.51
N THR A 52 -36.34 13.38 -7.65
CA THR A 52 -37.02 13.31 -8.96
C THR A 52 -37.48 11.89 -9.34
N GLY A 53 -37.27 10.90 -8.46
CA GLY A 53 -37.61 9.49 -8.73
C GLY A 53 -36.69 8.82 -9.74
N GLY A 54 -35.48 9.37 -9.94
CA GLY A 54 -34.45 8.81 -10.82
C GLY A 54 -33.72 7.62 -10.19
N TYR A 55 -32.99 6.88 -11.02
CA TYR A 55 -32.06 5.86 -10.57
C TYR A 55 -30.78 6.47 -10.01
N PRO A 56 -30.01 5.72 -9.20
CA PRO A 56 -28.68 6.13 -8.80
C PRO A 56 -27.80 6.45 -10.00
N VAL A 57 -27.06 7.56 -9.94
CA VAL A 57 -26.19 8.04 -11.02
C VAL A 57 -24.73 7.88 -10.64
N THR A 58 -23.88 7.55 -11.61
CA THR A 58 -22.43 7.42 -11.49
C THR A 58 -21.75 7.87 -12.77
N GLY A 59 -20.45 8.13 -12.71
CA GLY A 59 -19.65 8.46 -13.89
C GLY A 59 -19.48 7.25 -14.81
N GLY A 60 -20.02 7.34 -16.02
CA GLY A 60 -19.88 6.27 -17.03
C GLY A 60 -18.71 6.52 -17.96
N PHE A 61 -17.76 5.56 -18.08
CA PHE A 61 -16.56 5.70 -18.90
C PHE A 61 -16.90 5.98 -20.38
N ALA A 62 -17.72 5.14 -21.01
CA ALA A 62 -18.02 5.24 -22.44
C ALA A 62 -18.63 6.60 -22.82
N ARG A 63 -19.62 7.08 -22.08
CA ARG A 63 -20.28 8.38 -22.37
C ARG A 63 -19.35 9.56 -22.09
N SER A 64 -18.54 9.48 -21.05
CA SER A 64 -17.59 10.52 -20.72
C SER A 64 -16.48 10.65 -21.78
N VAL A 65 -15.99 9.53 -22.30
CA VAL A 65 -15.01 9.53 -23.39
C VAL A 65 -15.59 10.14 -24.67
N VAL A 66 -16.80 9.77 -25.06
CA VAL A 66 -17.46 10.36 -26.24
C VAL A 66 -17.63 11.86 -26.10
N ASN A 67 -18.04 12.32 -24.91
CA ASN A 67 -18.20 13.74 -24.63
C ASN A 67 -16.85 14.48 -24.63
N PHE A 68 -15.83 13.85 -24.10
CA PHE A 68 -14.46 14.36 -24.11
C PHE A 68 -13.88 14.47 -25.53
N ASP A 69 -14.02 13.42 -26.35
CA ASP A 69 -13.52 13.38 -27.72
C ASP A 69 -14.29 14.34 -28.64
N ALA A 70 -15.57 14.63 -28.31
CA ALA A 70 -16.36 15.68 -28.95
C ALA A 70 -15.93 17.11 -28.56
N GLY A 71 -14.93 17.26 -27.66
CA GLY A 71 -14.39 18.56 -27.27
C GLY A 71 -15.14 19.27 -26.16
N ALA A 72 -15.92 18.55 -25.35
CA ALA A 72 -16.60 19.13 -24.19
C ALA A 72 -15.59 19.65 -23.15
N GLU A 73 -15.74 20.91 -22.72
CA GLU A 73 -14.81 21.56 -21.78
C GLU A 73 -15.48 21.95 -20.45
N THR A 74 -16.79 22.02 -20.42
CA THR A 74 -17.54 22.51 -19.25
C THR A 74 -18.66 21.57 -18.85
N PRO A 75 -19.13 21.61 -17.57
CA PRO A 75 -20.29 20.85 -17.12
C PRO A 75 -21.59 21.15 -17.92
N ALA A 76 -21.66 22.29 -18.62
CA ALA A 76 -22.79 22.62 -19.50
C ALA A 76 -23.02 21.58 -20.60
N ALA A 77 -21.97 20.87 -21.06
CA ALA A 77 -22.11 19.75 -22.00
C ALA A 77 -23.06 18.66 -21.47
N GLY A 78 -23.04 18.38 -20.16
CA GLY A 78 -23.97 17.47 -19.51
C GLY A 78 -25.43 17.97 -19.58
N ALA A 79 -25.66 19.27 -19.39
CA ALA A 79 -27.00 19.86 -19.52
C ALA A 79 -27.54 19.78 -20.94
N PHE A 80 -26.71 20.04 -21.96
CA PHE A 80 -27.07 19.86 -23.36
C PHE A 80 -27.38 18.41 -23.69
N THR A 81 -26.59 17.47 -23.18
CA THR A 81 -26.84 16.03 -23.32
C THR A 81 -28.18 15.64 -22.70
N ALA A 82 -28.50 16.15 -21.49
CA ALA A 82 -29.77 15.89 -20.82
C ALA A 82 -30.96 16.45 -21.63
N ALA A 83 -30.86 17.67 -22.12
CA ALA A 83 -31.88 18.29 -22.96
C ALA A 83 -32.07 17.51 -24.28
N GLY A 84 -30.95 17.11 -24.94
CA GLY A 84 -31.01 16.29 -26.15
C GLY A 84 -31.67 14.93 -25.92
N LEU A 85 -31.37 14.28 -24.81
CA LEU A 85 -32.03 13.01 -24.41
C LEU A 85 -33.51 13.20 -24.16
N ALA A 86 -33.92 14.29 -23.47
CA ALA A 86 -35.32 14.59 -23.23
C ALA A 86 -36.08 14.82 -24.55
N ILE A 87 -35.50 15.60 -25.48
CA ILE A 87 -36.09 15.82 -26.81
C ILE A 87 -36.18 14.50 -27.59
N ALA A 88 -35.13 13.68 -27.59
CA ALA A 88 -35.11 12.40 -28.25
C ALA A 88 -36.17 11.44 -27.69
N ALA A 89 -36.31 11.42 -26.36
CA ALA A 89 -37.30 10.58 -25.71
C ALA A 89 -38.75 10.94 -26.09
N VAL A 90 -39.04 12.24 -26.27
CA VAL A 90 -40.39 12.72 -26.62
C VAL A 90 -40.60 12.65 -28.13
N ALA A 91 -39.66 13.12 -28.95
CA ALA A 91 -39.87 13.31 -30.37
C ALA A 91 -39.49 12.07 -31.22
N LEU A 92 -38.45 11.31 -30.80
CA LEU A 92 -37.91 10.17 -31.57
C LEU A 92 -38.38 8.81 -31.10
N THR A 93 -39.14 8.71 -30.01
CA THR A 93 -39.71 7.45 -29.53
C THR A 93 -40.47 6.65 -30.60
N PRO A 94 -41.29 7.27 -31.47
CA PRO A 94 -41.97 6.52 -32.54
C PRO A 94 -41.02 5.85 -33.53
N LEU A 95 -39.87 6.45 -33.78
CA LEU A 95 -38.81 5.90 -34.65
C LEU A 95 -38.04 4.78 -33.98
N ILE A 96 -37.76 4.94 -32.67
CA ILE A 96 -37.04 3.94 -31.88
C ILE A 96 -37.89 2.68 -31.67
N PHE A 97 -39.22 2.79 -31.73
CA PHE A 97 -40.15 1.68 -31.61
C PHE A 97 -39.86 0.55 -32.61
N TYR A 98 -39.41 0.87 -33.80
CA TYR A 98 -39.06 -0.11 -34.85
C TYR A 98 -37.66 -0.72 -34.68
N LEU A 99 -36.88 -0.30 -33.67
CA LEU A 99 -35.55 -0.84 -33.46
C LEU A 99 -35.64 -2.21 -32.78
N PRO A 100 -35.15 -3.32 -33.41
CA PRO A 100 -35.17 -4.63 -32.78
C PRO A 100 -34.38 -4.66 -31.48
N THR A 101 -34.95 -5.29 -30.45
CA THR A 101 -34.26 -5.49 -29.16
C THR A 101 -32.94 -6.26 -29.32
N ALA A 102 -32.85 -7.15 -30.31
CA ALA A 102 -31.62 -7.87 -30.66
C ALA A 102 -30.48 -6.91 -31.07
N THR A 103 -30.80 -5.85 -31.82
CA THR A 103 -29.80 -4.82 -32.21
C THR A 103 -29.32 -4.05 -31.04
N LEU A 104 -30.19 -3.66 -30.10
CA LEU A 104 -29.82 -2.99 -28.87
C LEU A 104 -28.92 -3.88 -28.00
N ALA A 105 -29.30 -5.15 -27.85
CA ALA A 105 -28.48 -6.11 -27.10
C ALA A 105 -27.10 -6.31 -27.76
N ALA A 106 -27.03 -6.46 -29.08
CA ALA A 106 -25.75 -6.58 -29.79
C ALA A 106 -24.87 -5.36 -29.61
N THR A 107 -25.45 -4.16 -29.68
CA THR A 107 -24.70 -2.90 -29.47
C THR A 107 -24.12 -2.85 -28.06
N ILE A 108 -24.91 -3.23 -27.06
CA ILE A 108 -24.44 -3.28 -25.67
C ILE A 108 -23.29 -4.31 -25.51
N ILE A 109 -23.47 -5.52 -26.06
CA ILE A 109 -22.46 -6.58 -26.00
C ILE A 109 -21.15 -6.11 -26.64
N VAL A 110 -21.19 -5.53 -27.84
CA VAL A 110 -19.98 -5.02 -28.52
C VAL A 110 -19.31 -3.90 -27.70
N ALA A 111 -20.08 -2.97 -27.16
CA ALA A 111 -19.57 -1.91 -26.34
C ALA A 111 -18.90 -2.44 -25.06
N VAL A 112 -19.52 -3.40 -24.37
CA VAL A 112 -18.94 -4.01 -23.17
C VAL A 112 -17.68 -4.83 -23.49
N LEU A 113 -17.69 -5.61 -24.55
CA LEU A 113 -16.52 -6.40 -24.97
C LEU A 113 -15.32 -5.51 -25.34
N SER A 114 -15.55 -4.32 -25.86
CA SER A 114 -14.48 -3.35 -26.14
C SER A 114 -13.77 -2.82 -24.89
N LEU A 115 -14.40 -2.92 -23.71
CA LEU A 115 -13.86 -2.50 -22.42
C LEU A 115 -13.06 -3.61 -21.71
N VAL A 116 -13.20 -4.86 -22.16
CA VAL A 116 -12.53 -6.00 -21.51
C VAL A 116 -11.06 -6.02 -21.87
N ASP A 117 -10.20 -5.81 -20.88
CA ASP A 117 -8.74 -5.92 -21.04
C ASP A 117 -8.22 -7.19 -20.35
N PHE A 118 -8.01 -8.23 -21.14
CA PHE A 118 -7.39 -9.49 -20.65
C PHE A 118 -5.89 -9.34 -20.35
N SER A 119 -5.25 -8.24 -20.75
CA SER A 119 -3.82 -8.04 -20.50
C SER A 119 -3.50 -7.93 -19.02
N ILE A 120 -4.47 -7.51 -18.19
CA ILE A 120 -4.33 -7.41 -16.74
C ILE A 120 -4.02 -8.78 -16.11
N LEU A 121 -4.64 -9.85 -16.57
CA LEU A 121 -4.38 -11.21 -16.07
C LEU A 121 -2.96 -11.66 -16.37
N ARG A 122 -2.47 -11.39 -17.57
CA ARG A 122 -1.10 -11.72 -17.97
C ARG A 122 -0.07 -10.88 -17.20
N LYS A 123 -0.33 -9.59 -17.04
CA LYS A 123 0.56 -8.67 -16.32
C LYS A 123 0.62 -9.01 -14.83
N SER A 124 -0.51 -9.27 -14.18
CA SER A 124 -0.55 -9.65 -12.77
C SER A 124 0.11 -10.99 -12.51
N TRP A 125 -0.09 -12.00 -13.39
CA TRP A 125 0.60 -13.29 -13.29
C TRP A 125 2.13 -13.15 -13.36
N ALA A 126 2.62 -12.33 -14.28
CA ALA A 126 4.05 -12.12 -14.45
C ALA A 126 4.68 -11.34 -13.28
N TYR A 127 3.90 -10.46 -12.63
CA TYR A 127 4.39 -9.60 -11.56
C TYR A 127 4.25 -10.25 -10.17
N SER A 128 3.05 -10.76 -9.85
CA SER A 128 2.75 -11.31 -8.52
C SER A 128 1.64 -12.35 -8.59
N ARG A 129 1.93 -13.58 -8.17
CA ARG A 129 0.92 -14.65 -8.11
C ARG A 129 -0.22 -14.34 -7.14
N ALA A 130 0.08 -13.63 -6.05
CA ALA A 130 -0.93 -13.23 -5.07
C ALA A 130 -1.91 -12.20 -5.65
N ASP A 131 -1.38 -11.19 -6.36
CA ASP A 131 -2.22 -10.18 -7.03
C ASP A 131 -3.05 -10.80 -8.15
N PHE A 132 -2.47 -11.74 -8.92
CA PHE A 132 -3.22 -12.51 -9.91
C PHE A 132 -4.36 -13.29 -9.29
N ALA A 133 -4.13 -13.98 -8.16
CA ALA A 133 -5.18 -14.72 -7.47
C ALA A 133 -6.32 -13.81 -6.99
N ALA A 134 -5.99 -12.61 -6.48
CA ALA A 134 -6.99 -11.63 -6.08
C ALA A 134 -7.82 -11.12 -7.26
N VAL A 135 -7.17 -10.77 -8.38
CA VAL A 135 -7.85 -10.33 -9.60
C VAL A 135 -8.74 -11.45 -10.17
N LEU A 136 -8.22 -12.68 -10.28
CA LEU A 136 -8.97 -13.82 -10.79
C LEU A 136 -10.17 -14.14 -9.90
N ALA A 137 -9.99 -14.17 -8.58
CA ALA A 137 -11.08 -14.40 -7.64
C ALA A 137 -12.18 -13.33 -7.76
N THR A 138 -11.80 -12.06 -7.88
CA THR A 138 -12.74 -10.96 -8.10
C THR A 138 -13.54 -11.16 -9.37
N ILE A 139 -12.89 -11.51 -10.50
CA ILE A 139 -13.58 -11.75 -11.79
C ILE A 139 -14.54 -12.93 -11.66
N VAL A 140 -14.09 -14.06 -11.14
CA VAL A 140 -14.90 -15.28 -11.03
C VAL A 140 -16.13 -15.06 -10.14
N LEU A 141 -15.93 -14.40 -8.99
CA LEU A 141 -17.02 -14.12 -8.05
C LEU A 141 -17.99 -13.07 -8.62
N THR A 142 -17.49 -12.07 -9.33
CA THR A 142 -18.35 -11.09 -10.01
C THR A 142 -19.24 -11.75 -11.06
N LEU A 143 -18.69 -12.66 -11.86
CA LEU A 143 -19.43 -13.36 -12.91
C LEU A 143 -20.39 -14.43 -12.34
N GLY A 144 -20.00 -15.09 -11.25
CA GLY A 144 -20.78 -16.18 -10.66
C GLY A 144 -21.84 -15.77 -9.65
N LEU A 145 -21.52 -14.77 -8.79
CA LEU A 145 -22.36 -14.35 -7.67
C LEU A 145 -22.87 -12.90 -7.79
N GLY A 146 -22.43 -12.18 -8.82
CA GLY A 146 -22.79 -10.79 -9.05
C GLY A 146 -21.71 -9.79 -8.55
N VAL A 147 -21.90 -8.53 -8.99
CA VAL A 147 -20.92 -7.44 -8.78
C VAL A 147 -20.67 -7.16 -7.29
N GLU A 148 -21.72 -7.15 -6.47
CA GLU A 148 -21.61 -6.87 -5.04
C GLU A 148 -20.71 -7.89 -4.32
N ALA A 149 -20.93 -9.17 -4.59
CA ALA A 149 -20.13 -10.26 -4.01
C ALA A 149 -18.69 -10.23 -4.53
N GLY A 150 -18.48 -9.99 -5.82
CA GLY A 150 -17.16 -9.93 -6.44
C GLY A 150 -16.30 -8.78 -5.90
N VAL A 151 -16.87 -7.58 -5.84
CA VAL A 151 -16.14 -6.40 -5.33
C VAL A 151 -15.85 -6.55 -3.84
N SER A 152 -16.84 -6.98 -3.05
CA SER A 152 -16.64 -7.21 -1.60
C SER A 152 -15.54 -8.23 -1.35
N ALA A 153 -15.55 -9.35 -2.06
CA ALA A 153 -14.52 -10.37 -1.96
C ALA A 153 -13.15 -9.84 -2.41
N GLY A 154 -13.09 -9.09 -3.52
CA GLY A 154 -11.86 -8.46 -4.00
C GLY A 154 -11.23 -7.54 -2.96
N VAL A 155 -12.03 -6.69 -2.32
CA VAL A 155 -11.57 -5.79 -1.24
C VAL A 155 -11.06 -6.59 -0.05
N LEU A 156 -11.83 -7.58 0.42
CA LEU A 156 -11.43 -8.43 1.56
C LEU A 156 -10.15 -9.21 1.28
N ILE A 157 -10.02 -9.79 0.10
CA ILE A 157 -8.81 -10.51 -0.31
C ILE A 157 -7.61 -9.55 -0.38
N SER A 158 -7.78 -8.36 -0.95
CA SER A 158 -6.70 -7.36 -1.05
C SER A 158 -6.24 -6.89 0.32
N ILE A 159 -7.18 -6.61 1.24
CA ILE A 159 -6.85 -6.26 2.64
C ILE A 159 -6.16 -7.43 3.33
N GLY A 160 -6.67 -8.65 3.18
CA GLY A 160 -6.08 -9.85 3.76
C GLY A 160 -4.65 -10.10 3.26
N LEU A 161 -4.41 -9.96 1.96
CA LEU A 161 -3.07 -10.07 1.37
C LEU A 161 -2.13 -8.97 1.86
N HIS A 162 -2.63 -7.74 2.00
CA HIS A 162 -1.86 -6.64 2.56
C HIS A 162 -1.45 -6.92 4.00
N LEU A 163 -2.40 -7.31 4.86
CA LEU A 163 -2.12 -7.69 6.25
C LEU A 163 -1.16 -8.88 6.34
N TYR A 164 -1.33 -9.91 5.51
CA TYR A 164 -0.41 -11.04 5.46
C TYR A 164 1.01 -10.64 5.07
N LYS A 165 1.15 -9.78 4.06
CA LYS A 165 2.45 -9.29 3.59
C LYS A 165 3.15 -8.44 4.65
N THR A 166 2.40 -7.56 5.30
CA THR A 166 2.95 -6.64 6.32
C THR A 166 3.16 -7.33 7.68
N SER A 167 2.47 -8.45 7.95
CA SER A 167 2.71 -9.25 9.16
C SER A 167 4.05 -10.01 9.15
N ARG A 168 4.66 -10.17 7.97
CA ARG A 168 5.97 -10.80 7.80
C ARG A 168 6.91 -9.83 7.07
N PRO A 169 7.37 -8.78 7.73
CA PRO A 169 8.21 -7.76 7.13
C PRO A 169 9.54 -8.38 6.70
N HIS A 170 10.14 -7.77 5.69
CA HIS A 170 11.50 -8.12 5.34
C HIS A 170 12.46 -7.61 6.43
N VAL A 171 13.10 -8.54 7.12
CA VAL A 171 14.17 -8.24 8.07
C VAL A 171 15.47 -8.82 7.49
N ALA A 172 16.47 -7.98 7.37
CA ALA A 172 17.76 -8.38 6.80
C ALA A 172 18.85 -8.28 7.86
N GLU A 173 19.63 -9.36 8.01
CA GLU A 173 20.92 -9.26 8.66
C GLU A 173 21.85 -8.44 7.80
N VAL A 174 22.52 -7.46 8.39
CA VAL A 174 23.36 -6.50 7.68
C VAL A 174 24.78 -6.51 8.23
N GLY A 175 25.74 -6.24 7.35
CA GLY A 175 27.15 -6.05 7.68
C GLY A 175 27.72 -4.83 6.97
N LEU A 176 28.88 -4.39 7.43
CA LEU A 176 29.59 -3.23 6.91
C LEU A 176 30.20 -3.55 5.53
N VAL A 177 29.93 -2.72 4.53
CA VAL A 177 30.64 -2.78 3.24
C VAL A 177 32.04 -2.23 3.43
N PRO A 178 33.10 -3.03 3.14
CA PRO A 178 34.49 -2.60 3.39
C PRO A 178 34.82 -1.27 2.72
N GLY A 179 35.50 -0.39 3.46
CA GLY A 179 35.92 0.93 2.97
C GLY A 179 34.79 1.96 2.87
N THR A 180 33.62 1.68 3.43
CA THR A 180 32.48 2.61 3.46
C THR A 180 31.84 2.67 4.85
N GLN A 181 30.87 3.55 5.01
CA GLN A 181 30.00 3.60 6.21
C GLN A 181 28.62 2.96 5.97
N HIS A 182 28.48 2.21 4.87
CA HIS A 182 27.19 1.64 4.46
C HIS A 182 27.05 0.20 4.91
N PHE A 183 25.83 -0.15 5.32
CA PHE A 183 25.45 -1.51 5.69
C PHE A 183 24.57 -2.13 4.61
N ARG A 184 24.83 -3.39 4.28
CA ARG A 184 24.08 -4.15 3.27
C ARG A 184 23.77 -5.55 3.76
N ASN A 185 22.72 -6.15 3.17
CA ASN A 185 22.30 -7.51 3.46
C ASN A 185 23.45 -8.49 3.18
N VAL A 186 23.78 -9.32 4.18
CA VAL A 186 24.86 -10.33 4.13
C VAL A 186 24.64 -11.37 3.01
N LEU A 187 23.40 -11.65 2.63
CA LEU A 187 23.06 -12.62 1.58
C LEU A 187 23.24 -12.07 0.16
N ARG A 188 23.37 -10.73 0.01
CA ARG A 188 23.39 -10.08 -1.32
C ARG A 188 24.70 -9.35 -1.62
N HIS A 189 25.51 -9.08 -0.60
CA HIS A 189 26.72 -8.28 -0.73
C HIS A 189 27.86 -8.89 0.07
N ARG A 190 29.08 -8.63 -0.37
CA ARG A 190 30.27 -8.93 0.44
C ARG A 190 30.40 -7.87 1.52
N VAL A 191 30.25 -8.27 2.77
CA VAL A 191 30.25 -7.39 3.94
C VAL A 191 31.07 -7.98 5.07
N VAL A 192 31.51 -7.15 5.97
CA VAL A 192 32.15 -7.56 7.21
C VAL A 192 31.08 -7.67 8.29
N THR A 193 31.03 -8.83 8.95
CA THR A 193 30.19 -9.10 10.11
C THR A 193 31.05 -9.36 11.35
N SER A 194 30.47 -9.21 12.52
CA SER A 194 31.12 -9.57 13.78
C SER A 194 30.35 -10.70 14.45
N PRO A 195 31.00 -11.75 14.96
CA PRO A 195 30.32 -12.83 15.65
C PRO A 195 29.62 -12.38 16.93
N LYS A 196 30.04 -11.27 17.51
CA LYS A 196 29.48 -10.70 18.75
C LYS A 196 28.30 -9.76 18.54
N VAL A 197 28.06 -9.29 17.31
CA VAL A 197 27.05 -8.27 16.99
C VAL A 197 26.09 -8.79 15.93
N LEU A 198 24.85 -9.03 16.32
CA LEU A 198 23.76 -9.30 15.40
C LEU A 198 23.10 -7.97 14.99
N ALA A 199 23.33 -7.55 13.75
CA ALA A 199 22.75 -6.32 13.19
C ALA A 199 21.58 -6.67 12.29
N LEU A 200 20.37 -6.26 12.66
CA LEU A 200 19.13 -6.52 11.94
C LEU A 200 18.52 -5.22 11.43
N ARG A 201 18.30 -5.11 10.14
CA ARG A 201 17.56 -4.00 9.53
C ARG A 201 16.11 -4.42 9.31
N VAL A 202 15.20 -3.69 9.94
CA VAL A 202 13.76 -3.88 9.76
C VAL A 202 13.27 -2.94 8.66
N ASP A 203 12.73 -3.50 7.59
CA ASP A 203 12.33 -2.75 6.39
C ASP A 203 10.82 -2.40 6.38
N GLU A 204 10.19 -2.28 7.56
CA GLU A 204 8.76 -1.95 7.74
C GLU A 204 8.54 -1.25 9.09
N SER A 205 7.44 -0.50 9.23
CA SER A 205 6.97 0.00 10.52
C SER A 205 6.58 -1.15 11.45
N LEU A 206 6.71 -0.94 12.76
CA LEU A 206 6.38 -1.96 13.76
C LEU A 206 4.99 -1.71 14.34
N TYR A 207 4.14 -2.73 14.27
CA TYR A 207 2.77 -2.67 14.78
C TYR A 207 2.26 -4.08 15.11
N PHE A 208 1.07 -4.17 15.71
CA PHE A 208 0.51 -5.41 16.27
C PHE A 208 0.65 -6.63 15.35
N ALA A 209 0.56 -6.44 14.02
CA ALA A 209 0.57 -7.55 13.08
C ALA A 209 1.97 -8.17 12.87
N ASN A 210 3.05 -7.43 13.09
CA ASN A 210 4.42 -7.89 12.84
C ASN A 210 5.34 -7.89 14.07
N ALA A 211 4.91 -7.34 15.17
CA ALA A 211 5.71 -7.24 16.39
C ALA A 211 6.18 -8.61 16.89
N ARG A 212 5.28 -9.59 16.92
CA ARG A 212 5.60 -10.96 17.31
C ARG A 212 6.57 -11.66 16.35
N PHE A 213 6.45 -11.40 15.06
CA PHE A 213 7.39 -11.94 14.07
C PHE A 213 8.83 -11.47 14.34
N LEU A 214 9.03 -10.21 14.71
CA LEU A 214 10.34 -9.67 15.08
C LEU A 214 10.87 -10.33 16.35
N GLU A 215 10.02 -10.54 17.33
CA GLU A 215 10.36 -11.21 18.59
C GLU A 215 10.85 -12.64 18.35
N ASP A 216 10.07 -13.44 17.61
CA ASP A 216 10.42 -14.82 17.26
C ASP A 216 11.73 -14.88 16.44
N LEU A 217 11.89 -13.97 15.47
CA LEU A 217 13.10 -13.91 14.64
C LEU A 217 14.37 -13.64 15.47
N ILE A 218 14.30 -12.69 16.40
CA ILE A 218 15.46 -12.38 17.27
C ILE A 218 15.76 -13.57 18.17
N GLN A 219 14.74 -14.21 18.74
CA GLN A 219 14.89 -15.37 19.60
C GLN A 219 15.55 -16.54 18.86
N ASP A 220 15.10 -16.86 17.65
CA ASP A 220 15.67 -17.92 16.83
C ASP A 220 17.14 -17.66 16.47
N ARG A 221 17.49 -16.40 16.20
CA ARG A 221 18.87 -16.01 15.88
C ARG A 221 19.81 -16.07 17.07
N VAL A 222 19.33 -15.73 18.25
CA VAL A 222 20.11 -15.74 19.48
C VAL A 222 20.22 -17.15 20.08
N ALA A 223 19.22 -18.02 19.86
CA ALA A 223 19.26 -19.41 20.33
C ALA A 223 20.24 -20.29 19.55
N ALA A 224 20.71 -19.88 18.37
CA ALA A 224 21.61 -20.64 17.53
C ALA A 224 23.07 -20.51 17.98
N ASP A 225 23.45 -21.02 19.14
CA ASP A 225 24.83 -21.21 19.68
C ASP A 225 25.91 -20.21 19.22
N CYS A 226 25.54 -18.96 19.00
CA CYS A 226 26.44 -17.89 18.55
C CYS A 226 26.90 -17.06 19.74
N PRO A 227 28.16 -16.59 19.79
CA PRO A 227 28.69 -15.75 20.85
C PRO A 227 28.20 -14.31 20.76
N ILE A 228 26.87 -14.12 20.55
CA ILE A 228 26.25 -12.80 20.40
C ILE A 228 26.22 -12.11 21.76
N GLU A 229 26.83 -10.94 21.85
CA GLU A 229 26.81 -10.08 23.01
C GLU A 229 25.86 -8.86 22.81
N HIS A 230 25.64 -8.51 21.55
CA HIS A 230 24.87 -7.33 21.17
C HIS A 230 23.90 -7.62 20.02
N VAL A 231 22.66 -7.18 20.16
CA VAL A 231 21.66 -7.11 19.08
C VAL A 231 21.42 -5.64 18.73
N VAL A 232 21.57 -5.26 17.48
CA VAL A 232 21.34 -3.89 17.00
C VAL A 232 20.20 -3.89 16.00
N LEU A 233 19.10 -3.23 16.33
CA LEU A 233 18.00 -2.98 15.39
C LEU A 233 18.27 -1.69 14.63
N MET A 234 18.47 -1.80 13.35
CA MET A 234 18.61 -0.69 12.43
C MET A 234 17.23 -0.26 11.93
N CYS A 235 16.82 0.98 12.25
CA CYS A 235 15.44 1.48 12.18
C CYS A 235 15.17 2.52 11.07
N PRO A 236 15.92 2.62 9.94
CA PRO A 236 15.71 3.68 8.96
C PRO A 236 14.37 3.58 8.23
N ALA A 237 13.77 2.41 8.15
CA ALA A 237 12.47 2.18 7.52
C ALA A 237 11.31 2.12 8.53
N ILE A 238 11.59 2.16 9.82
CA ILE A 238 10.56 2.22 10.85
C ILE A 238 10.05 3.66 10.92
N ASN A 239 8.82 3.88 10.44
CA ASN A 239 8.18 5.20 10.47
C ASN A 239 7.23 5.35 11.66
N GLU A 240 6.76 4.24 12.19
CA GLU A 240 5.80 4.20 13.28
C GLU A 240 6.02 2.96 14.15
N ILE A 241 5.73 3.11 15.45
CA ILE A 241 5.64 2.01 16.42
C ILE A 241 4.31 2.20 17.15
N ASP A 242 3.44 1.20 17.09
CA ASP A 242 2.21 1.19 17.89
C ASP A 242 2.44 0.63 19.30
N PHE A 243 1.40 0.66 20.13
CA PHE A 243 1.52 0.22 21.53
C PHE A 243 1.88 -1.26 21.65
N SER A 244 1.30 -2.13 20.83
CA SER A 244 1.60 -3.56 20.86
C SER A 244 3.04 -3.87 20.43
N ALA A 245 3.56 -3.13 19.45
CA ALA A 245 4.96 -3.26 19.05
C ALA A 245 5.93 -2.73 20.11
N LEU A 246 5.53 -1.70 20.85
CA LEU A 246 6.29 -1.22 22.00
C LEU A 246 6.39 -2.30 23.08
N GLU A 247 5.27 -2.91 23.48
CA GLU A 247 5.26 -4.02 24.45
C GLU A 247 6.16 -5.18 23.99
N SER A 248 6.15 -5.50 22.69
CA SER A 248 7.06 -6.52 22.14
C SER A 248 8.53 -6.11 22.21
N LEU A 249 8.85 -4.84 21.96
CA LEU A 249 10.24 -4.35 22.12
C LEU A 249 10.70 -4.40 23.57
N GLU A 250 9.82 -4.11 24.53
CA GLU A 250 10.10 -4.25 25.95
C GLU A 250 10.36 -5.71 26.32
N ALA A 251 9.52 -6.64 25.84
CA ALA A 251 9.68 -8.06 26.04
C ALA A 251 11.00 -8.59 25.43
N ILE A 252 11.36 -8.17 24.23
CA ILE A 252 12.64 -8.48 23.58
C ILE A 252 13.81 -7.98 24.46
N ASN A 253 13.75 -6.73 24.92
CA ASN A 253 14.79 -6.15 25.77
C ASN A 253 14.96 -6.92 27.09
N GLU A 254 13.87 -7.29 27.74
CA GLU A 254 13.93 -8.06 28.99
C GLU A 254 14.49 -9.46 28.80
N ARG A 255 14.08 -10.17 27.75
CA ARG A 255 14.60 -11.50 27.43
C ARG A 255 16.08 -11.48 27.12
N LEU A 256 16.53 -10.53 26.29
CA LEU A 256 17.93 -10.37 25.95
C LEU A 256 18.76 -10.03 27.20
N ARG A 257 18.24 -9.15 28.08
CA ARG A 257 18.86 -8.85 29.37
C ARG A 257 19.02 -10.10 30.24
N GLY A 258 17.99 -10.96 30.28
CA GLY A 258 18.01 -12.19 31.09
C GLY A 258 19.10 -13.19 30.68
N ILE A 259 19.56 -13.13 29.42
CA ILE A 259 20.64 -13.98 28.90
C ILE A 259 21.96 -13.20 28.69
N GLY A 260 22.06 -11.98 29.21
CA GLY A 260 23.28 -11.17 29.16
C GLY A 260 23.55 -10.44 27.85
N ILE A 261 22.59 -10.42 26.92
CA ILE A 261 22.72 -9.76 25.61
C ILE A 261 22.13 -8.35 25.71
N ARG A 262 22.77 -7.37 25.04
CA ARG A 262 22.31 -5.97 25.02
C ARG A 262 21.57 -5.65 23.74
N LEU A 263 20.39 -5.05 23.89
CA LEU A 263 19.59 -4.52 22.78
C LEU A 263 19.97 -3.08 22.49
N HIS A 264 20.30 -2.77 21.26
CA HIS A 264 20.60 -1.41 20.80
C HIS A 264 19.67 -1.03 19.65
N LEU A 265 19.39 0.26 19.51
CA LEU A 265 18.68 0.83 18.38
C LEU A 265 19.63 1.76 17.61
N SER A 266 19.49 1.83 16.29
CA SER A 266 20.23 2.79 15.46
C SER A 266 19.33 3.39 14.38
N GLU A 267 19.64 4.62 13.97
CA GLU A 267 18.93 5.35 12.92
C GLU A 267 17.42 5.50 13.18
N VAL A 268 17.08 5.73 14.46
CA VAL A 268 15.68 5.93 14.86
C VAL A 268 15.22 7.32 14.44
N LYS A 269 14.11 7.38 13.69
CA LYS A 269 13.53 8.64 13.20
C LYS A 269 12.93 9.46 14.33
N GLY A 270 12.95 10.79 14.19
CA GLY A 270 12.44 11.74 15.19
C GLY A 270 11.05 11.40 15.74
N PRO A 271 10.00 11.19 14.90
CA PRO A 271 8.66 10.86 15.38
C PRO A 271 8.59 9.56 16.17
N VAL A 272 9.42 8.57 15.82
CA VAL A 272 9.52 7.29 16.56
C VAL A 272 10.23 7.52 17.89
N MET A 273 11.33 8.28 17.89
CA MET A 273 12.06 8.65 19.09
C MET A 273 11.19 9.40 20.10
N ASP A 274 10.34 10.31 19.62
CA ASP A 274 9.40 11.06 20.47
C ASP A 274 8.37 10.15 21.14
N ARG A 275 7.94 9.09 20.47
CA ARG A 275 7.06 8.07 21.06
C ARG A 275 7.79 7.22 22.09
N LEU A 276 9.00 6.75 21.77
CA LEU A 276 9.83 5.98 22.70
C LEU A 276 10.18 6.75 23.97
N LYS A 277 10.43 8.06 23.89
CA LYS A 277 10.65 8.91 25.04
C LYS A 277 9.43 9.04 25.96
N ARG A 278 8.21 8.99 25.40
CA ARG A 278 6.97 9.05 26.17
C ARG A 278 6.63 7.77 26.91
N SER A 279 7.22 6.64 26.49
CA SER A 279 6.86 5.30 26.96
C SER A 279 7.78 4.75 28.05
N HIS A 280 8.73 5.48 28.58
CA HIS A 280 9.77 4.99 29.50
C HIS A 280 10.65 3.84 28.96
N PHE A 281 10.43 3.39 27.70
CA PHE A 281 11.22 2.32 27.09
C PHE A 281 12.72 2.61 27.11
N LEU A 282 13.08 3.87 26.85
CA LEU A 282 14.48 4.28 26.80
C LEU A 282 15.16 4.20 28.18
N ASP A 283 14.40 4.36 29.27
CA ASP A 283 14.91 4.27 30.65
C ASP A 283 15.19 2.81 31.03
N THR A 284 14.46 1.86 30.44
CA THR A 284 14.59 0.42 30.71
C THR A 284 15.50 -0.30 29.71
N LEU A 285 15.86 0.33 28.61
CA LEU A 285 16.69 -0.25 27.55
C LEU A 285 18.06 -0.63 28.10
N ASN A 286 18.45 -1.91 27.99
CA ASN A 286 19.70 -2.43 28.54
C ASN A 286 20.93 -2.08 27.67
N GLY A 287 20.72 -1.52 26.47
CA GLY A 287 21.74 -1.05 25.55
C GLY A 287 21.73 0.46 25.36
N ARG A 288 21.90 0.90 24.11
CA ARG A 288 21.97 2.32 23.74
C ARG A 288 21.24 2.60 22.44
N VAL A 289 20.85 3.86 22.25
CA VAL A 289 20.38 4.36 20.95
C VAL A 289 21.52 5.10 20.28
N PHE A 290 21.87 4.70 19.06
CA PHE A 290 22.92 5.31 18.25
C PHE A 290 22.31 6.17 17.14
N LEU A 291 22.94 7.29 16.83
CA LEU A 291 22.48 8.18 15.77
C LEU A 291 22.62 7.51 14.39
N SER A 292 23.77 6.88 14.15
CA SER A 292 24.02 6.10 12.94
C SER A 292 24.31 4.64 13.28
N HIS A 293 24.07 3.75 12.32
CA HIS A 293 24.43 2.34 12.48
C HIS A 293 25.96 2.15 12.45
N TYR A 294 26.68 3.04 11.78
CA TYR A 294 28.13 3.04 11.76
C TYR A 294 28.72 3.35 13.15
N ASP A 295 28.15 4.31 13.89
CA ASP A 295 28.56 4.60 15.26
C ASP A 295 28.34 3.40 16.18
N ALA A 296 27.21 2.72 16.02
CA ALA A 296 26.93 1.48 16.74
C ALA A 296 27.99 0.41 16.44
N TRP A 297 28.30 0.21 15.17
CA TRP A 297 29.31 -0.76 14.73
C TRP A 297 30.68 -0.45 15.34
N MET A 298 31.15 0.79 15.22
CA MET A 298 32.45 1.22 15.75
C MET A 298 32.55 1.02 17.26
N ALA A 299 31.50 1.38 17.99
CA ALA A 299 31.46 1.26 19.43
C ALA A 299 31.43 -0.19 19.93
N LEU A 300 30.76 -1.11 19.19
CA LEU A 300 30.54 -2.48 19.63
C LEU A 300 31.58 -3.49 19.09
N THR A 301 32.27 -3.17 17.99
CA THR A 301 33.27 -4.06 17.36
C THR A 301 34.71 -3.60 17.51
N GLY A 302 34.95 -2.45 18.14
CA GLY A 302 36.29 -1.85 18.23
C GLY A 302 36.86 -1.42 16.86
N GLY A 303 35.97 -1.15 15.88
CA GLY A 303 36.36 -0.61 14.58
C GLY A 303 36.77 -1.64 13.54
N GLN A 304 36.40 -2.90 13.68
CA GLN A 304 36.67 -3.92 12.66
C GLN A 304 36.05 -3.54 11.31
N GLY A 305 36.87 -3.48 10.25
CA GLY A 305 36.43 -3.12 8.89
C GLY A 305 36.20 -1.64 8.65
N ALA A 306 36.57 -0.78 9.59
CA ALA A 306 36.48 0.68 9.44
C ALA A 306 37.33 1.20 8.27
N MET A 307 36.91 2.32 7.69
CA MET A 307 37.77 3.07 6.77
C MET A 307 39.06 3.48 7.48
N PRO A 308 40.23 3.36 6.81
CA PRO A 308 41.46 3.98 7.34
C PRO A 308 41.16 5.47 7.52
N THR A 309 41.44 5.98 8.71
CA THR A 309 41.35 7.42 8.98
C THR A 309 42.29 8.12 8.00
N ALA A 310 41.87 9.28 7.46
CA ALA A 310 42.65 10.04 6.48
C ALA A 310 44.10 10.36 6.92
N ALA A 311 44.42 10.20 8.20
CA ALA A 311 45.78 10.31 8.76
C ALA A 311 46.69 9.12 8.41
N GLN A 312 46.20 7.97 7.92
CA GLN A 312 47.01 6.81 7.53
C GLN A 312 47.27 6.70 6.04
N ALA A 313 46.73 7.60 5.24
CA ALA A 313 46.95 7.69 3.78
C ALA A 313 48.10 8.71 3.46
N ALA A 314 49.20 8.70 4.18
CA ALA A 314 50.41 9.34 3.71
C ALA A 314 51.07 8.44 2.68
N PRO A 315 51.31 8.89 1.43
CA PRO A 315 52.03 8.09 0.46
C PRO A 315 53.47 7.88 0.97
N SER A 316 53.85 6.63 1.18
CA SER A 316 55.25 6.26 1.18
C SER A 316 55.80 6.56 -0.21
N GLY A 317 56.64 7.59 -0.28
CA GLY A 317 57.38 8.03 -1.45
C GLY A 317 58.29 6.96 -2.07
#